data_c6ba54237b9c10cd2573bf31360a2022
#
_entry.id   c6ba54237b9c10cd2573bf31360a2022
#
_cell.length_a   1.000
_cell.length_b   1.000
_cell.length_c   1.000
_cell.angle_alpha   90.00
_cell.angle_beta   90.00
_cell.angle_gamma   90.00
#
_symmetry.space_group_name_H-M   'P 1'
#
loop_
_entity.id
_entity.type
_entity.pdbx_description
1 polymer ?
#
loop_
_entity_poly.entity_id
_entity_poly.type
_entity_poly.pdbx_seq_one_letter_code
_entity_poly.pdbx_strand_id
1 'polypeptide(L)'
;MRRSLTLVLALFGTLVLFLTPPAAAAGGASAAFSKTSDWGSGYQAQYRITNGGTSTLTSWKVEFDLPSGSSVGSYWDALLTKNASHYTFTNRDYNGTLAPGASAVFGWVAAGTGTPANCLLNGGSCEAGPPDTTAPSVPGGVTVGSATGSSLTVRWTASTDNSGSVAGYEVSRDGAAPVAVTGTSYTATGLQATTSYSFRVRAKDAAGNTSAYSAVAGGTTTTGGGPGPGTVHTAPYVDMGAWPTPSMPAMASASGLKSFTMAFITASSCKAMWFNAYDPRAGWAKDQVDAIRAGGGDVKISFGGASGSELAQACTTVDSLYAEYDAVVTAYGLTYADFDIEGAATAEPASISRRSQALARLQQAHPGLRISLTLPVLPEGLTADGITIVKSARDAGVTLDAVNVMAMDYYRATDYGDAAVQAAQSTQAQLKTLYPAKTDAQLWAMTGVTPMLGQNDDGHIFDQADSRQLVSFAQGKHLGMLGFWEETRDRNACNGALYMCTNVPQSPYEFSKIFAQYTG
;
A
#
# COMPACT_ATOMS: atom_id res chain seq x y z
N MET A 1 40.61 -64.79 -65.22
CA MET A 1 40.12 -65.49 -64.02
C MET A 1 40.69 -64.77 -62.80
N ARG A 2 39.93 -63.89 -62.17
CA ARG A 2 40.33 -63.25 -60.89
C ARG A 2 39.16 -63.45 -59.94
N ARG A 3 39.39 -64.16 -58.86
CA ARG A 3 38.41 -64.40 -57.77
C ARG A 3 38.52 -63.19 -56.83
N SER A 4 37.42 -62.49 -56.64
CA SER A 4 37.28 -61.46 -55.62
C SER A 4 36.85 -62.09 -54.32
N LEU A 5 37.63 -61.86 -53.29
CA LEU A 5 37.36 -62.26 -51.90
C LEU A 5 36.60 -61.13 -51.23
N THR A 6 35.34 -61.38 -50.84
CA THR A 6 34.49 -60.43 -50.12
C THR A 6 34.71 -60.60 -48.64
N LEU A 7 35.27 -59.61 -47.99
CA LEU A 7 35.49 -59.54 -46.53
C LEU A 7 34.21 -59.01 -45.89
N VAL A 8 33.49 -59.78 -45.10
CA VAL A 8 32.33 -59.37 -44.29
C VAL A 8 32.85 -58.86 -42.97
N LEU A 9 32.75 -57.54 -42.77
CA LEU A 9 33.08 -56.87 -41.51
C LEU A 9 31.79 -56.82 -40.67
N ALA A 10 31.74 -57.65 -39.61
CA ALA A 10 30.64 -57.57 -38.62
C ALA A 10 30.87 -56.41 -37.67
N LEU A 11 30.04 -55.34 -37.80
CA LEU A 11 30.00 -54.23 -36.87
C LEU A 11 29.16 -54.68 -35.64
N PHE A 12 29.79 -54.90 -34.51
CA PHE A 12 29.12 -54.98 -33.22
C PHE A 12 28.81 -53.55 -32.76
N GLY A 13 27.59 -53.09 -33.01
CA GLY A 13 27.07 -51.85 -32.44
C GLY A 13 26.67 -52.10 -30.99
N THR A 14 27.44 -51.56 -30.06
CA THR A 14 27.01 -51.46 -28.66
C THR A 14 25.90 -50.42 -28.59
N LEU A 15 24.64 -50.90 -28.41
CA LEU A 15 23.48 -50.05 -28.12
C LEU A 15 23.65 -49.49 -26.71
N VAL A 16 24.17 -48.28 -26.57
CA VAL A 16 24.12 -47.54 -25.30
C VAL A 16 22.70 -47.04 -25.13
N LEU A 17 21.92 -47.79 -24.34
CA LEU A 17 20.63 -47.29 -23.84
C LEU A 17 20.92 -46.08 -22.94
N PHE A 18 20.70 -44.89 -23.44
CA PHE A 18 20.51 -43.74 -22.60
C PHE A 18 19.19 -43.95 -21.85
N LEU A 19 19.26 -44.45 -20.63
CA LEU A 19 18.19 -44.34 -19.67
C LEU A 19 17.98 -42.84 -19.40
N THR A 20 17.01 -42.24 -20.09
CA THR A 20 16.48 -40.95 -19.66
C THR A 20 16.02 -41.13 -18.21
N PRO A 21 16.47 -40.30 -17.28
CA PRO A 21 15.91 -40.34 -15.92
C PRO A 21 14.41 -40.18 -16.04
N PRO A 22 13.62 -40.92 -15.26
CA PRO A 22 12.18 -40.75 -15.26
C PRO A 22 11.89 -39.26 -14.99
N ALA A 23 11.01 -38.68 -15.79
CA ALA A 23 10.51 -37.32 -15.55
C ALA A 23 10.08 -37.27 -14.08
N ALA A 24 10.64 -36.35 -13.30
CA ALA A 24 10.28 -36.19 -11.91
C ALA A 24 8.77 -35.99 -11.87
N ALA A 25 8.05 -36.90 -11.23
CA ALA A 25 6.63 -36.77 -11.00
C ALA A 25 6.42 -35.41 -10.31
N ALA A 26 5.50 -34.58 -10.83
CA ALA A 26 5.12 -33.32 -10.23
C ALA A 26 4.36 -33.62 -8.92
N GLY A 27 5.08 -34.02 -7.91
CA GLY A 27 4.60 -34.26 -6.54
C GLY A 27 5.24 -33.22 -5.62
N GLY A 28 4.69 -33.03 -4.42
CA GLY A 28 5.24 -32.11 -3.41
C GLY A 28 6.70 -32.40 -3.05
N ALA A 29 7.25 -31.69 -2.09
CA ALA A 29 8.61 -31.93 -1.61
C ALA A 29 8.72 -33.36 -1.04
N SER A 30 9.88 -34.01 -1.26
CA SER A 30 10.19 -35.36 -0.75
C SER A 30 11.56 -35.42 -0.08
N ALA A 31 11.77 -36.40 0.81
CA ALA A 31 13.06 -36.67 1.43
C ALA A 31 13.38 -38.15 1.30
N ALA A 32 14.33 -38.48 0.43
CA ALA A 32 14.71 -39.88 0.18
C ALA A 32 15.93 -40.28 1.02
N PHE A 33 15.76 -41.34 1.81
CA PHE A 33 16.82 -41.93 2.60
C PHE A 33 17.69 -42.87 1.75
N SER A 34 19.00 -42.83 1.96
CA SER A 34 19.94 -43.81 1.41
C SER A 34 21.12 -44.05 2.34
N LYS A 35 21.52 -45.32 2.51
CA LYS A 35 22.83 -45.65 3.10
C LYS A 35 23.91 -45.49 2.02
N THR A 36 24.96 -44.77 2.36
CA THR A 36 26.11 -44.55 1.46
C THR A 36 27.26 -45.50 1.79
N SER A 37 27.30 -46.06 3.03
CA SER A 37 28.23 -47.08 3.46
C SER A 37 27.63 -47.84 4.66
N ASP A 38 27.92 -49.13 4.80
CA ASP A 38 27.46 -49.99 5.92
C ASP A 38 28.60 -50.93 6.32
N TRP A 39 28.97 -50.91 7.59
CA TRP A 39 30.06 -51.74 8.14
C TRP A 39 29.58 -52.72 9.23
N GLY A 40 28.25 -52.96 9.34
CA GLY A 40 27.63 -53.96 10.20
C GLY A 40 27.40 -53.52 11.66
N SER A 41 28.26 -52.70 12.24
CA SER A 41 28.06 -52.11 13.58
C SER A 41 27.61 -50.65 13.52
N GLY A 42 27.52 -50.07 12.32
CA GLY A 42 27.10 -48.70 12.01
C GLY A 42 27.08 -48.46 10.51
N TYR A 43 26.62 -47.32 10.09
CA TYR A 43 26.53 -46.92 8.69
C TYR A 43 26.66 -45.44 8.50
N GLN A 44 27.00 -45.02 7.28
CA GLN A 44 26.87 -43.66 6.81
C GLN A 44 25.61 -43.57 5.94
N ALA A 45 24.82 -42.54 6.16
CA ALA A 45 23.59 -42.31 5.42
C ALA A 45 23.35 -40.84 5.10
N GLN A 46 22.42 -40.61 4.23
CA GLN A 46 21.96 -39.30 3.83
C GLN A 46 20.46 -39.27 3.55
N TYR A 47 19.88 -38.10 3.70
CA TYR A 47 18.62 -37.72 3.07
C TYR A 47 18.86 -36.76 1.93
N ARG A 48 18.21 -37.01 0.80
CA ARG A 48 18.10 -36.06 -0.32
C ARG A 48 16.71 -35.47 -0.27
N ILE A 49 16.64 -34.15 0.00
CA ILE A 49 15.41 -33.38 -0.06
C ILE A 49 15.28 -32.88 -1.51
N THR A 50 14.14 -33.12 -2.15
CA THR A 50 13.85 -32.65 -3.50
C THR A 50 12.56 -31.85 -3.48
N ASN A 51 12.60 -30.64 -4.03
CA ASN A 51 11.40 -29.86 -4.28
C ASN A 51 10.75 -30.30 -5.59
N GLY A 52 9.81 -31.24 -5.52
CA GLY A 52 9.00 -31.66 -6.68
C GLY A 52 7.81 -30.74 -6.99
N GLY A 53 7.58 -29.72 -6.16
CA GLY A 53 6.50 -28.75 -6.35
C GLY A 53 6.82 -27.66 -7.39
N THR A 54 5.85 -26.78 -7.61
CA THR A 54 5.95 -25.67 -8.58
C THR A 54 6.39 -24.35 -7.95
N SER A 55 6.47 -24.28 -6.60
CA SER A 55 6.89 -23.10 -5.84
C SER A 55 8.24 -23.35 -5.17
N THR A 56 9.01 -22.27 -4.93
CA THR A 56 10.27 -22.35 -4.20
C THR A 56 10.01 -22.75 -2.75
N LEU A 57 10.72 -23.79 -2.27
CA LEU A 57 10.79 -24.15 -0.87
C LEU A 57 11.82 -23.25 -0.20
N THR A 58 11.44 -22.50 0.83
CA THR A 58 12.32 -21.52 1.50
C THR A 58 13.07 -22.09 2.69
N SER A 59 12.65 -23.26 3.19
CA SER A 59 13.30 -23.99 4.27
C SER A 59 12.88 -25.47 4.22
N TRP A 60 13.66 -26.33 4.86
CA TRP A 60 13.27 -27.73 5.05
C TRP A 60 13.62 -28.22 6.46
N LYS A 61 12.77 -29.10 6.96
CA LYS A 61 12.91 -29.81 8.23
C LYS A 61 12.58 -31.28 7.99
N VAL A 62 13.54 -32.20 8.27
CA VAL A 62 13.36 -33.64 8.22
C VAL A 62 13.37 -34.18 9.64
N GLU A 63 12.33 -34.95 9.99
CA GLU A 63 12.18 -35.56 11.30
C GLU A 63 12.07 -37.07 11.12
N PHE A 64 12.71 -37.85 12.00
CA PHE A 64 12.60 -39.32 11.98
C PHE A 64 12.98 -39.92 13.34
N ASP A 65 12.58 -41.15 13.56
CA ASP A 65 12.94 -41.95 14.71
C ASP A 65 13.99 -42.98 14.34
N LEU A 66 14.97 -43.21 15.24
CA LEU A 66 15.84 -44.39 15.17
C LEU A 66 15.43 -45.42 16.23
N PRO A 67 15.43 -46.73 15.90
CA PRO A 67 15.12 -47.76 16.87
C PRO A 67 16.17 -47.87 17.96
N SER A 68 15.80 -48.48 19.09
CA SER A 68 16.71 -48.69 20.23
C SER A 68 18.00 -49.42 19.78
N GLY A 69 19.14 -49.01 20.32
CA GLY A 69 20.46 -49.52 19.92
C GLY A 69 21.07 -48.80 18.71
N SER A 70 20.36 -47.84 18.11
CA SER A 70 20.90 -47.01 17.05
C SER A 70 20.92 -45.53 17.44
N SER A 71 21.95 -44.78 16.98
CA SER A 71 22.07 -43.35 17.28
C SER A 71 22.82 -42.60 16.18
N VAL A 72 22.50 -41.34 16.02
CA VAL A 72 23.25 -40.42 15.16
C VAL A 72 24.54 -39.99 15.90
N GLY A 73 25.69 -40.11 15.22
CA GLY A 73 26.98 -39.58 15.62
C GLY A 73 27.30 -38.24 14.95
N SER A 74 28.40 -38.20 14.15
CA SER A 74 28.71 -37.00 13.36
C SER A 74 27.71 -36.81 12.21
N TYR A 75 27.48 -35.54 11.85
CA TYR A 75 26.54 -35.17 10.79
C TYR A 75 27.06 -33.90 10.05
N TRP A 76 26.55 -33.66 8.86
CA TRP A 76 26.95 -32.55 8.01
C TRP A 76 25.77 -32.01 7.19
N ASP A 77 25.90 -30.76 6.75
CA ASP A 77 24.97 -30.01 5.91
C ASP A 77 23.55 -29.83 6.48
N ALA A 78 23.40 -29.96 7.81
CA ALA A 78 22.17 -29.66 8.53
C ALA A 78 22.47 -29.20 9.96
N LEU A 79 21.46 -28.70 10.65
CA LEU A 79 21.43 -28.47 12.09
C LEU A 79 20.63 -29.60 12.73
N LEU A 80 21.10 -30.14 13.87
CA LEU A 80 20.47 -31.27 14.55
C LEU A 80 19.90 -30.86 15.90
N THR A 81 18.65 -31.24 16.15
CA THR A 81 18.04 -31.30 17.48
C THR A 81 17.60 -32.76 17.75
N LYS A 82 17.81 -33.25 18.98
CA LYS A 82 17.48 -34.61 19.38
C LYS A 82 16.62 -34.62 20.64
N ASN A 83 15.58 -35.46 20.64
CA ASN A 83 14.78 -35.77 21.81
C ASN A 83 14.60 -37.32 21.88
N ALA A 84 15.30 -37.98 22.81
CA ALA A 84 15.34 -39.45 22.94
C ALA A 84 15.76 -40.14 21.62
N SER A 85 14.87 -40.89 21.00
CA SER A 85 15.08 -41.58 19.71
C SER A 85 14.65 -40.74 18.51
N HIS A 86 14.03 -39.59 18.75
CA HIS A 86 13.54 -38.67 17.71
C HIS A 86 14.62 -37.66 17.31
N TYR A 87 14.88 -37.52 16.01
CA TYR A 87 15.88 -36.66 15.42
C TYR A 87 15.22 -35.69 14.49
N THR A 88 15.55 -34.40 14.66
CA THR A 88 15.08 -33.29 13.81
C THR A 88 16.28 -32.65 13.15
N PHE A 89 16.35 -32.69 11.83
CA PHE A 89 17.34 -32.00 11.01
C PHE A 89 16.71 -30.85 10.27
N THR A 90 17.32 -29.67 10.38
CA THR A 90 16.90 -28.45 9.66
C THR A 90 18.00 -27.96 8.76
N ASN A 91 17.63 -27.22 7.70
CA ASN A 91 18.58 -26.63 6.76
C ASN A 91 19.56 -25.67 7.46
N ARG A 92 20.71 -25.49 6.82
CA ARG A 92 21.62 -24.37 7.06
C ARG A 92 21.27 -23.20 6.15
N ASP A 93 21.85 -22.03 6.39
CA ASP A 93 21.58 -20.79 5.65
C ASP A 93 21.79 -20.93 4.13
N TYR A 94 22.73 -21.79 3.72
CA TYR A 94 23.12 -21.93 2.32
C TYR A 94 22.33 -23.00 1.53
N ASN A 95 21.55 -23.88 2.20
CA ASN A 95 20.90 -25.01 1.52
C ASN A 95 19.39 -25.14 1.83
N GLY A 96 18.79 -24.10 2.44
CA GLY A 96 17.38 -24.08 2.79
C GLY A 96 16.44 -23.75 1.63
N THR A 97 16.91 -22.92 0.67
CA THR A 97 16.08 -22.46 -0.44
C THR A 97 16.25 -23.37 -1.64
N LEU A 98 15.16 -24.04 -2.04
CA LEU A 98 15.14 -24.97 -3.18
C LEU A 98 14.10 -24.52 -4.22
N ALA A 99 14.58 -24.11 -5.39
CA ALA A 99 13.69 -23.86 -6.53
C ALA A 99 12.96 -25.15 -6.97
N PRO A 100 11.87 -25.07 -7.74
CA PRO A 100 11.24 -26.25 -8.33
C PRO A 100 12.26 -27.16 -9.03
N GLY A 101 12.24 -28.45 -8.69
CA GLY A 101 13.17 -29.46 -9.20
C GLY A 101 14.55 -29.49 -8.52
N ALA A 102 14.88 -28.50 -7.68
CA ALA A 102 16.16 -28.47 -6.97
C ALA A 102 16.18 -29.42 -5.77
N SER A 103 17.40 -29.82 -5.35
CA SER A 103 17.62 -30.71 -4.22
C SER A 103 18.71 -30.22 -3.29
N ALA A 104 18.57 -30.55 -2.00
CA ALA A 104 19.62 -30.48 -0.99
C ALA A 104 19.90 -31.88 -0.42
N VAL A 105 21.09 -32.06 0.13
CA VAL A 105 21.49 -33.29 0.79
C VAL A 105 22.09 -32.97 2.14
N PHE A 106 21.72 -33.75 3.18
CA PHE A 106 22.46 -33.78 4.43
C PHE A 106 22.74 -35.25 4.80
N GLY A 107 23.77 -35.49 5.60
CA GLY A 107 24.12 -36.83 5.98
C GLY A 107 24.62 -36.96 7.41
N TRP A 108 24.74 -38.22 7.85
CA TRP A 108 25.25 -38.55 9.17
C TRP A 108 25.92 -39.94 9.18
N VAL A 109 26.72 -40.15 10.22
CA VAL A 109 27.21 -41.47 10.62
C VAL A 109 26.33 -41.98 11.75
N ALA A 110 25.85 -43.22 11.62
CA ALA A 110 25.05 -43.88 12.64
C ALA A 110 25.86 -45.01 13.33
N ALA A 111 25.72 -45.12 14.65
CA ALA A 111 26.04 -46.33 15.39
C ALA A 111 24.79 -47.20 15.43
N GLY A 112 24.99 -48.56 15.38
CA GLY A 112 23.89 -49.52 15.25
C GLY A 112 23.42 -49.73 13.83
N THR A 113 22.51 -50.67 13.61
CA THR A 113 22.06 -51.10 12.27
C THR A 113 20.68 -50.61 11.89
N GLY A 114 19.95 -50.02 12.85
CA GLY A 114 18.57 -49.59 12.65
C GLY A 114 18.47 -48.36 11.71
N THR A 115 17.54 -48.41 10.79
CA THR A 115 17.28 -47.35 9.83
C THR A 115 16.19 -46.41 10.32
N PRO A 116 16.14 -45.16 9.81
CA PRO A 116 15.08 -44.19 10.11
C PRO A 116 13.67 -44.76 9.86
N ALA A 117 12.76 -44.48 10.79
CA ALA A 117 11.34 -44.75 10.67
C ALA A 117 10.55 -43.43 10.93
N ASN A 118 9.27 -43.42 10.59
CA ASN A 118 8.38 -42.28 10.83
C ASN A 118 8.88 -40.94 10.24
N CYS A 119 9.46 -41.01 9.03
CA CYS A 119 10.05 -39.84 8.41
C CYS A 119 8.99 -38.80 8.03
N LEU A 120 9.22 -37.56 8.48
CA LEU A 120 8.42 -36.38 8.12
C LEU A 120 9.31 -35.32 7.48
N LEU A 121 8.84 -34.71 6.41
CA LEU A 121 9.40 -33.51 5.79
C LEU A 121 8.43 -32.35 5.97
N ASN A 122 8.84 -31.33 6.71
CA ASN A 122 8.00 -30.17 7.07
C ASN A 122 6.64 -30.57 7.69
N GLY A 123 6.61 -31.68 8.42
CA GLY A 123 5.40 -32.21 9.06
C GLY A 123 4.55 -33.15 8.17
N GLY A 124 4.85 -33.27 6.88
CA GLY A 124 4.24 -34.25 5.96
C GLY A 124 5.11 -35.47 5.77
N SER A 125 4.59 -36.53 5.10
CA SER A 125 5.37 -37.74 4.76
C SER A 125 6.62 -37.37 3.94
N CYS A 126 7.74 -38.07 4.18
CA CYS A 126 8.95 -37.98 3.36
C CYS A 126 8.78 -38.52 1.95
N GLU A 127 7.82 -39.40 1.73
CA GLU A 127 7.54 -39.93 0.39
C GLU A 127 6.77 -38.85 -0.40
N ALA A 128 7.17 -38.63 -1.63
CA ALA A 128 6.36 -37.84 -2.56
C ALA A 128 5.03 -38.60 -2.75
N GLY A 129 3.95 -38.03 -2.26
CA GLY A 129 2.61 -38.54 -2.58
C GLY A 129 2.39 -38.50 -4.11
N PRO A 130 1.39 -39.20 -4.64
CA PRO A 130 1.00 -39.05 -6.03
C PRO A 130 0.73 -37.54 -6.28
N PRO A 131 1.04 -37.02 -7.49
CA PRO A 131 0.77 -35.66 -7.83
C PRO A 131 -0.68 -35.29 -7.50
N ASP A 132 -0.89 -34.16 -6.82
CA ASP A 132 -2.24 -33.67 -6.64
C ASP A 132 -2.77 -33.21 -8.01
N THR A 133 -3.84 -33.84 -8.44
CA THR A 133 -4.54 -33.53 -9.70
C THR A 133 -5.97 -33.05 -9.46
N THR A 134 -6.35 -32.93 -8.19
CA THR A 134 -7.69 -32.51 -7.79
C THR A 134 -7.74 -31.00 -7.69
N ALA A 135 -8.65 -30.37 -8.43
CA ALA A 135 -8.82 -28.93 -8.34
C ALA A 135 -9.58 -28.53 -7.05
N PRO A 136 -9.30 -27.36 -6.49
CA PRO A 136 -10.06 -26.80 -5.36
C PRO A 136 -11.55 -26.68 -5.66
N SER A 137 -12.36 -26.57 -4.62
CA SER A 137 -13.79 -26.25 -4.77
C SER A 137 -13.96 -24.86 -5.41
N VAL A 138 -15.04 -24.70 -6.19
CA VAL A 138 -15.38 -23.42 -6.80
C VAL A 138 -15.70 -22.39 -5.71
N PRO A 139 -15.15 -21.15 -5.77
CA PRO A 139 -15.47 -20.10 -4.82
C PRO A 139 -16.98 -19.82 -4.76
N GLY A 140 -17.55 -19.94 -3.56
CA GLY A 140 -18.98 -19.72 -3.33
C GLY A 140 -19.29 -18.29 -2.90
N GLY A 141 -20.56 -17.88 -2.96
CA GLY A 141 -21.04 -16.61 -2.40
C GLY A 141 -20.37 -15.36 -3.02
N VAL A 142 -20.02 -15.41 -4.31
CA VAL A 142 -19.38 -14.27 -4.97
C VAL A 142 -20.35 -13.10 -5.04
N THR A 143 -19.99 -11.99 -4.43
CA THR A 143 -20.76 -10.75 -4.40
C THR A 143 -19.91 -9.58 -4.88
N VAL A 144 -20.55 -8.59 -5.49
CA VAL A 144 -19.92 -7.32 -5.86
C VAL A 144 -20.63 -6.21 -5.10
N GLY A 145 -19.84 -5.42 -4.38
CA GLY A 145 -20.35 -4.33 -3.54
C GLY A 145 -19.34 -3.19 -3.41
N SER A 146 -19.55 -2.32 -2.42
CA SER A 146 -18.74 -1.11 -2.20
C SER A 146 -18.52 -0.36 -3.53
N ALA A 147 -19.63 -0.21 -4.27
CA ALA A 147 -19.61 0.42 -5.59
C ALA A 147 -19.34 1.91 -5.48
N THR A 148 -18.56 2.40 -6.38
CA THR A 148 -18.15 3.76 -6.45
C THR A 148 -18.09 4.17 -7.91
N GLY A 149 -17.75 5.42 -8.24
CA GLY A 149 -17.63 5.85 -9.63
C GLY A 149 -16.43 5.25 -10.37
N SER A 150 -15.45 4.69 -9.64
CA SER A 150 -14.23 4.17 -10.25
C SER A 150 -13.75 2.84 -9.68
N SER A 151 -14.49 2.22 -8.76
CA SER A 151 -14.15 0.89 -8.24
C SER A 151 -15.36 0.04 -7.86
N LEU A 152 -15.11 -1.26 -7.77
CA LEU A 152 -16.03 -2.29 -7.28
C LEU A 152 -15.24 -3.29 -6.45
N THR A 153 -15.76 -3.69 -5.29
CA THR A 153 -15.14 -4.73 -4.47
C THR A 153 -15.88 -6.05 -4.64
N VAL A 154 -15.14 -7.06 -5.05
CA VAL A 154 -15.61 -8.45 -5.18
C VAL A 154 -15.22 -9.23 -3.92
N ARG A 155 -16.14 -9.98 -3.33
CA ARG A 155 -15.91 -10.83 -2.15
C ARG A 155 -16.46 -12.22 -2.40
N TRP A 156 -15.83 -13.24 -1.80
CA TRP A 156 -16.27 -14.63 -1.93
C TRP A 156 -15.97 -15.44 -0.67
N THR A 157 -16.61 -16.59 -0.58
CA THR A 157 -16.33 -17.57 0.47
C THR A 157 -15.08 -18.38 0.09
N ALA A 158 -14.22 -18.65 1.06
CA ALA A 158 -13.01 -19.42 0.85
C ALA A 158 -13.33 -20.82 0.28
N SER A 159 -12.55 -21.24 -0.70
CA SER A 159 -12.56 -22.60 -1.25
C SER A 159 -11.84 -23.59 -0.34
N THR A 160 -12.14 -24.85 -0.48
CA THR A 160 -11.45 -25.99 0.16
C THR A 160 -10.76 -26.83 -0.90
N ASP A 161 -9.73 -27.58 -0.47
CA ASP A 161 -8.97 -28.47 -1.32
C ASP A 161 -8.59 -29.75 -0.56
N ASN A 162 -8.37 -30.85 -1.30
CA ASN A 162 -7.95 -32.16 -0.70
C ASN A 162 -6.53 -32.09 -0.11
N SER A 163 -5.67 -31.17 -0.56
CA SER A 163 -4.35 -30.90 0.03
C SER A 163 -4.43 -30.15 1.36
N GLY A 164 -5.62 -29.73 1.78
CA GLY A 164 -5.89 -28.99 3.02
C GLY A 164 -5.70 -27.47 2.91
N SER A 165 -5.24 -26.96 1.77
CA SER A 165 -5.04 -25.51 1.57
C SER A 165 -5.24 -25.08 0.11
N VAL A 166 -5.70 -23.83 -0.06
CA VAL A 166 -5.79 -23.14 -1.35
C VAL A 166 -4.67 -22.10 -1.40
N ALA A 167 -3.87 -22.12 -2.46
CA ALA A 167 -2.73 -21.22 -2.63
C ALA A 167 -3.17 -19.77 -2.97
N GLY A 168 -4.34 -19.61 -3.61
CA GLY A 168 -4.86 -18.30 -3.98
C GLY A 168 -6.05 -18.37 -4.92
N TYR A 169 -6.41 -17.23 -5.46
CA TYR A 169 -7.56 -17.06 -6.35
C TYR A 169 -7.16 -16.28 -7.59
N GLU A 170 -7.94 -16.43 -8.63
CA GLU A 170 -7.81 -15.66 -9.86
C GLU A 170 -9.16 -15.00 -10.18
N VAL A 171 -9.15 -13.66 -10.29
CA VAL A 171 -10.34 -12.86 -10.58
C VAL A 171 -10.29 -12.37 -12.02
N SER A 172 -11.29 -12.72 -12.83
CA SER A 172 -11.46 -12.23 -14.20
C SER A 172 -12.58 -11.19 -14.23
N ARG A 173 -12.31 -10.03 -14.82
CA ARG A 173 -13.26 -8.95 -15.09
C ARG A 173 -13.61 -8.95 -16.58
N ASP A 174 -14.90 -8.97 -16.92
CA ASP A 174 -15.44 -8.88 -18.28
C ASP A 174 -14.80 -9.86 -19.27
N GLY A 175 -14.35 -11.03 -18.76
CA GLY A 175 -13.67 -12.05 -19.55
C GLY A 175 -12.20 -11.76 -19.84
N ALA A 176 -11.64 -10.67 -19.33
CA ALA A 176 -10.20 -10.38 -19.46
C ALA A 176 -9.32 -11.38 -18.72
N ALA A 177 -8.00 -11.32 -18.97
CA ALA A 177 -7.02 -12.13 -18.28
C ALA A 177 -7.14 -11.96 -16.75
N PRO A 178 -7.08 -13.04 -15.97
CA PRO A 178 -7.34 -12.98 -14.54
C PRO A 178 -6.18 -12.33 -13.79
N VAL A 179 -6.53 -11.67 -12.68
CA VAL A 179 -5.60 -11.13 -11.69
C VAL A 179 -5.48 -12.12 -10.53
N ALA A 180 -4.26 -12.45 -10.13
CA ALA A 180 -4.00 -13.33 -8.98
C ALA A 180 -4.20 -12.58 -7.66
N VAL A 181 -4.84 -13.25 -6.69
CA VAL A 181 -5.19 -12.71 -5.36
C VAL A 181 -4.99 -13.78 -4.30
N THR A 182 -4.40 -13.43 -3.16
CA THR A 182 -4.17 -14.39 -2.05
C THR A 182 -5.31 -14.47 -1.04
N GLY A 183 -6.15 -13.42 -0.94
CA GLY A 183 -7.28 -13.35 -0.01
C GLY A 183 -8.62 -13.68 -0.67
N THR A 184 -9.71 -13.48 0.07
CA THR A 184 -11.10 -13.71 -0.37
C THR A 184 -11.83 -12.42 -0.77
N SER A 185 -11.08 -11.39 -1.14
CA SER A 185 -11.62 -10.15 -1.68
C SER A 185 -10.67 -9.53 -2.69
N TYR A 186 -11.22 -8.80 -3.65
CA TYR A 186 -10.50 -8.06 -4.67
C TYR A 186 -11.22 -6.75 -4.97
N THR A 187 -10.49 -5.64 -5.00
CA THR A 187 -11.05 -4.35 -5.40
C THR A 187 -10.53 -3.99 -6.80
N ALA A 188 -11.43 -3.99 -7.77
CA ALA A 188 -11.17 -3.48 -9.10
C ALA A 188 -11.21 -1.95 -9.06
N THR A 189 -10.16 -1.29 -9.50
CA THR A 189 -10.02 0.18 -9.56
C THR A 189 -9.86 0.67 -10.99
N GLY A 190 -9.88 1.99 -11.20
CA GLY A 190 -9.74 2.59 -12.53
C GLY A 190 -10.93 2.28 -13.46
N LEU A 191 -12.11 2.03 -12.88
CA LEU A 191 -13.34 1.77 -13.63
C LEU A 191 -13.98 3.07 -14.09
N GLN A 192 -14.76 3.00 -15.18
CA GLN A 192 -15.56 4.13 -15.61
C GLN A 192 -16.83 4.24 -14.77
N ALA A 193 -17.28 5.47 -14.52
CA ALA A 193 -18.50 5.74 -13.77
C ALA A 193 -19.75 5.24 -14.52
N THR A 194 -20.81 4.93 -13.78
CA THR A 194 -22.10 4.45 -14.32
C THR A 194 -21.98 3.27 -15.27
N THR A 195 -20.94 2.47 -15.12
CA THR A 195 -20.63 1.37 -16.02
C THR A 195 -20.78 0.04 -15.29
N SER A 196 -21.46 -0.92 -15.93
CA SER A 196 -21.62 -2.27 -15.39
C SER A 196 -20.40 -3.13 -15.75
N TYR A 197 -19.91 -3.88 -14.77
CA TYR A 197 -18.81 -4.81 -14.89
C TYR A 197 -19.23 -6.18 -14.38
N SER A 198 -18.67 -7.23 -14.98
CA SER A 198 -18.90 -8.61 -14.59
C SER A 198 -17.62 -9.24 -14.04
N PHE A 199 -17.75 -10.05 -12.99
CA PHE A 199 -16.62 -10.71 -12.34
C PHE A 199 -16.87 -12.20 -12.19
N ARG A 200 -15.80 -12.99 -12.33
CA ARG A 200 -15.76 -14.43 -12.00
C ARG A 200 -14.49 -14.72 -11.23
N VAL A 201 -14.57 -15.64 -10.29
CA VAL A 201 -13.46 -16.03 -9.44
C VAL A 201 -13.24 -17.52 -9.52
N ARG A 202 -11.99 -17.97 -9.59
CA ARG A 202 -11.62 -19.37 -9.44
C ARG A 202 -10.50 -19.52 -8.42
N ALA A 203 -10.44 -20.66 -7.76
CA ALA A 203 -9.39 -20.99 -6.81
C ALA A 203 -8.23 -21.72 -7.51
N LYS A 204 -7.04 -21.63 -6.93
CA LYS A 204 -5.83 -22.34 -7.37
C LYS A 204 -5.13 -22.93 -6.16
N ASP A 205 -4.73 -24.22 -6.25
CA ASP A 205 -3.95 -24.92 -5.23
C ASP A 205 -2.43 -24.74 -5.42
N ALA A 206 -1.65 -25.34 -4.53
CA ALA A 206 -0.19 -25.30 -4.59
C ALA A 206 0.39 -26.19 -5.72
N ALA A 207 -0.35 -27.19 -6.18
CA ALA A 207 0.05 -28.05 -7.29
C ALA A 207 -0.21 -27.39 -8.66
N GLY A 208 -0.97 -26.30 -8.67
CA GLY A 208 -1.29 -25.55 -9.89
C GLY A 208 -2.65 -25.88 -10.49
N ASN A 209 -3.45 -26.79 -9.87
CA ASN A 209 -4.79 -27.07 -10.35
C ASN A 209 -5.71 -25.88 -10.07
N THR A 210 -6.63 -25.60 -10.99
CA THR A 210 -7.58 -24.49 -10.86
C THR A 210 -9.01 -25.01 -10.88
N SER A 211 -9.85 -24.47 -10.01
CA SER A 211 -11.28 -24.76 -10.06
C SER A 211 -11.94 -24.21 -11.33
N ALA A 212 -13.15 -24.62 -11.60
CA ALA A 212 -14.01 -23.86 -12.51
C ALA A 212 -14.23 -22.44 -11.97
N TYR A 213 -14.56 -21.49 -12.84
CA TYR A 213 -14.98 -20.17 -12.42
C TYR A 213 -16.34 -20.23 -11.69
N SER A 214 -16.53 -19.36 -10.73
CA SER A 214 -17.82 -19.08 -10.11
C SER A 214 -18.87 -18.65 -11.13
N ALA A 215 -20.12 -18.65 -10.70
CA ALA A 215 -21.15 -17.88 -11.40
C ALA A 215 -20.71 -16.41 -11.56
N VAL A 216 -21.18 -15.76 -12.63
CA VAL A 216 -20.91 -14.33 -12.88
C VAL A 216 -21.60 -13.50 -11.81
N ALA A 217 -20.85 -12.62 -11.16
CA ALA A 217 -21.37 -11.59 -10.27
C ALA A 217 -21.21 -10.23 -10.93
N GLY A 218 -22.27 -9.47 -11.04
CA GLY A 218 -22.28 -8.14 -11.64
C GLY A 218 -22.31 -7.04 -10.59
N GLY A 219 -21.73 -5.90 -10.94
CA GLY A 219 -21.82 -4.66 -10.20
C GLY A 219 -21.75 -3.47 -11.14
N THR A 220 -22.45 -2.40 -10.79
CA THR A 220 -22.42 -1.16 -11.56
C THR A 220 -21.76 -0.09 -10.70
N THR A 221 -20.78 0.60 -11.26
CA THR A 221 -20.19 1.78 -10.63
C THR A 221 -21.24 2.87 -10.50
N THR A 222 -21.15 3.67 -9.45
CA THR A 222 -22.10 4.78 -9.23
C THR A 222 -21.85 5.92 -10.22
N THR A 223 -22.81 6.84 -10.35
CA THR A 223 -22.61 8.10 -11.06
C THR A 223 -21.43 8.83 -10.42
N GLY A 224 -20.48 9.24 -11.23
CA GLY A 224 -19.18 9.78 -10.78
C GLY A 224 -19.23 10.85 -9.68
N GLY A 225 -19.18 10.38 -8.50
CA GLY A 225 -18.43 10.57 -7.32
C GLY A 225 -17.75 9.23 -7.18
N GLY A 226 -16.52 9.11 -7.54
CA GLY A 226 -15.74 7.90 -7.28
C GLY A 226 -16.00 7.45 -5.86
N PRO A 227 -15.63 6.20 -5.45
CA PRO A 227 -15.41 6.01 -4.06
C PRO A 227 -14.51 7.14 -3.84
N GLY A 228 -14.95 8.05 -3.15
CA GLY A 228 -13.93 8.85 -2.56
C GLY A 228 -12.93 7.80 -2.10
N PRO A 229 -11.67 7.85 -2.52
CA PRO A 229 -10.62 7.21 -1.79
C PRO A 229 -11.04 7.43 -0.35
N GLY A 230 -10.95 6.41 0.48
CA GLY A 230 -11.63 6.41 1.78
C GLY A 230 -11.53 7.78 2.38
N THR A 231 -12.64 8.35 2.78
CA THR A 231 -12.83 9.77 3.12
C THR A 231 -11.54 10.33 3.69
N VAL A 232 -10.94 11.32 2.98
CA VAL A 232 -9.61 11.84 3.35
C VAL A 232 -9.81 12.75 4.56
N HIS A 233 -10.13 12.15 5.72
CA HIS A 233 -10.33 12.89 6.96
C HIS A 233 -9.00 13.30 7.60
N THR A 234 -7.97 12.46 7.47
CA THR A 234 -6.62 12.77 7.95
C THR A 234 -5.65 12.72 6.78
N ALA A 235 -5.08 13.86 6.42
CA ALA A 235 -4.13 13.99 5.33
C ALA A 235 -3.08 15.06 5.66
N PRO A 236 -2.05 14.71 6.44
CA PRO A 236 -0.97 15.63 6.74
C PRO A 236 -0.22 16.06 5.48
N TYR A 237 0.39 17.22 5.56
CA TYR A 237 1.25 17.73 4.48
C TYR A 237 2.58 17.00 4.47
N VAL A 238 3.07 16.77 3.27
CA VAL A 238 4.42 16.26 3.02
C VAL A 238 5.11 17.26 2.11
N ASP A 239 6.18 17.89 2.61
CA ASP A 239 7.02 18.77 1.78
C ASP A 239 7.81 17.93 0.77
N MET A 240 7.24 17.81 -0.42
CA MET A 240 7.84 17.05 -1.52
C MET A 240 9.12 17.68 -2.07
N GLY A 241 9.38 18.95 -1.74
CA GLY A 241 10.61 19.67 -2.07
C GLY A 241 11.79 19.35 -1.15
N ALA A 242 11.56 18.65 -0.06
CA ALA A 242 12.62 18.25 0.86
C ALA A 242 13.61 17.27 0.22
N TRP A 243 14.88 17.33 0.65
CA TRP A 243 15.91 16.42 0.17
C TRP A 243 16.50 15.57 1.30
N PRO A 244 16.60 14.23 1.16
CA PRO A 244 16.09 13.42 0.02
C PRO A 244 14.57 13.46 -0.06
N THR A 245 14.01 13.30 -1.28
CA THR A 245 12.56 13.32 -1.51
C THR A 245 11.85 12.37 -0.55
N PRO A 246 10.85 12.82 0.19
CA PRO A 246 10.12 12.01 1.14
C PRO A 246 9.43 10.80 0.50
N SER A 247 9.30 9.71 1.25
CA SER A 247 8.60 8.51 0.81
C SER A 247 7.28 8.36 1.55
N MET A 248 6.17 8.78 0.94
CA MET A 248 4.83 8.61 1.50
C MET A 248 4.47 7.15 1.80
N PRO A 249 4.84 6.14 0.97
CA PRO A 249 4.60 4.73 1.33
C PRO A 249 5.33 4.29 2.60
N ALA A 250 6.56 4.76 2.83
CA ALA A 250 7.30 4.48 4.04
C ALA A 250 6.67 5.16 5.27
N MET A 251 6.24 6.41 5.13
CA MET A 251 5.50 7.16 6.16
C MET A 251 4.18 6.46 6.51
N ALA A 252 3.39 6.06 5.53
CA ALA A 252 2.14 5.32 5.72
C ALA A 252 2.35 4.01 6.51
N SER A 253 3.41 3.28 6.17
CA SER A 253 3.77 2.03 6.86
C SER A 253 4.19 2.27 8.32
N ALA A 254 4.88 3.38 8.61
CA ALA A 254 5.40 3.69 9.94
C ALA A 254 4.36 4.33 10.86
N SER A 255 3.48 5.16 10.32
CA SER A 255 2.49 5.96 11.07
C SER A 255 1.09 5.33 11.13
N GLY A 256 0.73 4.52 10.14
CA GLY A 256 -0.63 4.01 9.95
C GLY A 256 -1.56 4.96 9.20
N LEU A 257 -1.08 6.14 8.80
CA LEU A 257 -1.81 7.07 7.95
C LEU A 257 -2.12 6.45 6.58
N LYS A 258 -3.26 6.83 6.02
CA LYS A 258 -3.73 6.31 4.72
C LYS A 258 -3.66 7.34 3.61
N SER A 259 -3.67 8.63 3.96
CA SER A 259 -3.75 9.71 2.99
C SER A 259 -2.80 10.83 3.34
N PHE A 260 -2.35 11.58 2.33
CA PHE A 260 -1.38 12.65 2.46
C PHE A 260 -1.75 13.84 1.57
N THR A 261 -1.27 15.04 1.94
CA THR A 261 -1.34 16.24 1.11
C THR A 261 0.07 16.54 0.58
N MET A 262 0.28 16.35 -0.71
CA MET A 262 1.57 16.62 -1.36
C MET A 262 1.75 18.13 -1.56
N ALA A 263 2.77 18.72 -0.97
CA ALA A 263 3.07 20.15 -0.98
C ALA A 263 4.37 20.43 -1.76
N PHE A 264 4.53 21.41 -2.63
CA PHE A 264 3.49 22.27 -3.20
C PHE A 264 3.67 22.41 -4.70
N ILE A 265 2.55 22.62 -5.41
CA ILE A 265 2.58 23.12 -6.79
C ILE A 265 2.61 24.65 -6.74
N THR A 266 3.67 25.23 -7.28
CA THR A 266 3.87 26.68 -7.42
C THR A 266 3.93 27.09 -8.89
N ALA A 267 4.01 28.40 -9.15
CA ALA A 267 4.10 28.93 -10.50
C ALA A 267 5.54 29.21 -10.93
N SER A 268 5.93 28.70 -12.09
CA SER A 268 7.07 29.22 -12.86
C SER A 268 6.53 30.00 -14.04
N SER A 269 6.48 31.32 -13.93
CA SER A 269 5.59 32.16 -14.75
C SER A 269 4.14 31.62 -14.62
N CYS A 270 3.33 31.58 -15.67
CA CYS A 270 2.02 30.94 -15.62
C CYS A 270 2.13 29.44 -16.01
N LYS A 271 2.93 28.65 -15.25
CA LYS A 271 3.06 27.22 -15.44
C LYS A 271 3.15 26.52 -14.09
N ALA A 272 2.30 25.53 -13.86
CA ALA A 272 2.34 24.72 -12.66
C ALA A 272 3.62 23.88 -12.61
N MET A 273 4.35 23.96 -11.50
CA MET A 273 5.59 23.24 -11.27
C MET A 273 5.68 22.75 -9.82
N TRP A 274 6.16 21.57 -9.59
CA TRP A 274 6.59 21.13 -8.27
C TRP A 274 7.78 21.96 -7.83
N PHE A 275 7.61 22.73 -6.75
CA PHE A 275 8.64 23.60 -6.15
C PHE A 275 9.62 24.20 -7.20
N ASN A 276 9.06 24.67 -8.31
CA ASN A 276 9.77 25.30 -9.42
C ASN A 276 10.78 24.38 -10.19
N ALA A 277 10.79 23.07 -9.93
CA ALA A 277 11.77 22.14 -10.48
C ALA A 277 11.18 21.15 -11.50
N TYR A 278 10.04 20.53 -11.22
CA TYR A 278 9.51 19.46 -12.06
C TYR A 278 8.11 19.78 -12.60
N ASP A 279 7.90 19.44 -13.87
CA ASP A 279 6.59 19.57 -14.50
C ASP A 279 5.67 18.43 -14.00
N PRO A 280 4.53 18.72 -13.36
CA PRO A 280 3.60 17.71 -12.90
C PRO A 280 3.03 16.85 -14.03
N ARG A 281 2.98 17.35 -15.27
CA ARG A 281 2.52 16.60 -16.45
C ARG A 281 3.42 15.40 -16.77
N ALA A 282 4.68 15.43 -16.33
CA ALA A 282 5.60 14.30 -16.45
C ALA A 282 5.35 13.19 -15.41
N GLY A 283 4.41 13.38 -14.47
CA GLY A 283 4.06 12.40 -13.46
C GLY A 283 5.14 12.22 -12.38
N TRP A 284 5.84 13.29 -12.01
CA TRP A 284 6.82 13.24 -10.93
C TRP A 284 6.20 12.72 -9.62
N ALA A 285 6.82 11.73 -8.97
CA ALA A 285 6.34 11.04 -7.77
C ALA A 285 4.94 10.36 -7.92
N LYS A 286 4.47 10.11 -9.15
CA LYS A 286 3.19 9.44 -9.39
C LYS A 286 3.20 7.99 -8.92
N ASP A 287 4.33 7.33 -8.94
CA ASP A 287 4.56 6.00 -8.38
C ASP A 287 4.20 5.93 -6.88
N GLN A 288 4.51 6.97 -6.11
CA GLN A 288 4.13 7.07 -4.71
C GLN A 288 2.61 7.26 -4.55
N VAL A 289 1.99 8.09 -5.40
CA VAL A 289 0.52 8.27 -5.43
C VAL A 289 -0.18 6.94 -5.70
N ASP A 290 0.30 6.21 -6.70
CA ASP A 290 -0.26 4.91 -7.07
C ASP A 290 -0.07 3.87 -5.93
N ALA A 291 1.06 3.90 -5.23
CA ALA A 291 1.32 3.04 -4.07
C ALA A 291 0.39 3.35 -2.88
N ILE A 292 0.15 4.63 -2.56
CA ILE A 292 -0.79 5.04 -1.51
C ILE A 292 -2.22 4.59 -1.86
N ARG A 293 -2.63 4.76 -3.12
CA ARG A 293 -3.95 4.31 -3.60
C ARG A 293 -4.09 2.79 -3.56
N ALA A 294 -3.06 2.06 -3.94
CA ALA A 294 -3.03 0.60 -3.84
C ALA A 294 -3.16 0.12 -2.38
N GLY A 295 -2.67 0.90 -1.40
CA GLY A 295 -2.84 0.68 0.03
C GLY A 295 -4.23 1.06 0.59
N GLY A 296 -5.15 1.50 -0.27
CA GLY A 296 -6.52 1.90 0.11
C GLY A 296 -6.64 3.32 0.67
N GLY A 297 -5.59 4.15 0.49
CA GLY A 297 -5.59 5.57 0.78
C GLY A 297 -5.77 6.45 -0.45
N ASP A 298 -5.52 7.75 -0.32
CA ASP A 298 -5.42 8.67 -1.45
C ASP A 298 -4.50 9.86 -1.13
N VAL A 299 -4.27 10.69 -2.13
CA VAL A 299 -3.50 11.91 -1.98
C VAL A 299 -4.32 13.13 -2.41
N LYS A 300 -4.05 14.25 -1.75
CA LYS A 300 -4.35 15.59 -2.26
C LYS A 300 -3.06 16.16 -2.84
N ILE A 301 -3.19 17.06 -3.80
CA ILE A 301 -2.10 17.94 -4.19
C ILE A 301 -2.49 19.34 -3.80
N SER A 302 -1.58 20.02 -3.10
CA SER A 302 -1.76 21.40 -2.64
C SER A 302 -1.05 22.37 -3.58
N PHE A 303 -1.76 23.41 -3.96
CA PHE A 303 -1.29 24.52 -4.79
C PHE A 303 -1.06 25.73 -3.93
N GLY A 304 0.10 26.37 -4.04
CA GLY A 304 0.47 27.56 -3.28
C GLY A 304 1.55 27.32 -2.24
N GLY A 305 1.23 27.58 -0.97
CA GLY A 305 2.16 27.49 0.16
C GLY A 305 2.93 28.79 0.42
N ALA A 306 3.71 28.80 1.52
CA ALA A 306 4.45 29.99 1.99
C ALA A 306 5.55 30.49 1.02
N SER A 307 6.06 29.60 0.16
CA SER A 307 7.21 29.87 -0.71
C SER A 307 6.86 29.76 -2.18
N GLY A 308 7.45 30.65 -3.00
CA GLY A 308 7.21 30.71 -4.45
C GLY A 308 6.05 31.64 -4.82
N SER A 309 5.62 31.56 -6.08
CA SER A 309 4.49 32.37 -6.58
C SER A 309 3.24 31.47 -6.67
N GLU A 310 2.12 31.98 -6.22
CA GLU A 310 0.83 31.32 -6.38
C GLU A 310 0.36 31.44 -7.84
N LEU A 311 -0.22 30.35 -8.39
CA LEU A 311 -0.60 30.29 -9.81
C LEU A 311 -1.62 31.37 -10.21
N ALA A 312 -2.59 31.69 -9.33
CA ALA A 312 -3.57 32.73 -9.65
C ALA A 312 -2.99 34.14 -9.65
N GLN A 313 -1.84 34.38 -9.01
CA GLN A 313 -1.09 35.61 -9.14
C GLN A 313 -0.29 35.66 -10.45
N ALA A 314 0.35 34.53 -10.77
CA ALA A 314 1.24 34.45 -11.94
C ALA A 314 0.49 34.38 -13.28
N CYS A 315 -0.64 33.69 -13.33
CA CYS A 315 -1.50 33.61 -14.51
C CYS A 315 -2.40 34.85 -14.60
N THR A 316 -2.52 35.45 -15.77
CA THR A 316 -3.24 36.70 -15.95
C THR A 316 -4.70 36.56 -16.38
N THR A 317 -5.10 35.35 -16.85
CA THR A 317 -6.47 35.04 -17.28
C THR A 317 -7.02 33.81 -16.57
N VAL A 318 -8.36 33.70 -16.51
CA VAL A 318 -9.04 32.53 -15.99
C VAL A 318 -8.71 31.29 -16.83
N ASP A 319 -8.64 31.43 -18.16
CA ASP A 319 -8.36 30.31 -19.06
C ASP A 319 -6.95 29.74 -18.86
N SER A 320 -5.94 30.60 -18.74
CA SER A 320 -4.57 30.15 -18.49
C SER A 320 -4.41 29.50 -17.12
N LEU A 321 -5.06 30.04 -16.09
CA LEU A 321 -5.04 29.46 -14.76
C LEU A 321 -5.76 28.11 -14.70
N TYR A 322 -6.95 28.04 -15.29
CA TYR A 322 -7.72 26.80 -15.39
C TYR A 322 -6.90 25.70 -16.07
N ALA A 323 -6.24 26.01 -17.20
CA ALA A 323 -5.45 25.03 -17.95
C ALA A 323 -4.31 24.44 -17.09
N GLU A 324 -3.71 25.21 -16.21
CA GLU A 324 -2.65 24.74 -15.32
C GLU A 324 -3.19 23.85 -14.19
N TYR A 325 -4.32 24.24 -13.58
CA TYR A 325 -4.99 23.39 -12.58
C TYR A 325 -5.49 22.07 -13.18
N ASP A 326 -6.15 22.14 -14.35
CA ASP A 326 -6.68 20.98 -15.08
C ASP A 326 -5.57 20.00 -15.46
N ALA A 327 -4.42 20.49 -15.88
CA ALA A 327 -3.28 19.66 -16.23
C ALA A 327 -2.75 18.85 -15.04
N VAL A 328 -2.69 19.42 -13.84
CA VAL A 328 -2.27 18.70 -12.62
C VAL A 328 -3.34 17.69 -12.20
N VAL A 329 -4.59 18.12 -12.14
CA VAL A 329 -5.72 17.23 -11.78
C VAL A 329 -5.78 16.02 -12.70
N THR A 330 -5.62 16.24 -14.00
CA THR A 330 -5.62 15.16 -15.00
C THR A 330 -4.39 14.25 -14.89
N ALA A 331 -3.19 14.81 -14.75
CA ALA A 331 -1.95 14.03 -14.71
C ALA A 331 -1.91 13.02 -13.54
N TYR A 332 -2.43 13.42 -12.39
CA TYR A 332 -2.49 12.56 -11.20
C TYR A 332 -3.84 11.88 -10.98
N GLY A 333 -4.84 12.16 -11.82
CA GLY A 333 -6.20 11.65 -11.65
C GLY A 333 -6.74 12.01 -10.27
N LEU A 334 -6.67 13.29 -9.90
CA LEU A 334 -7.03 13.74 -8.55
C LEU A 334 -8.54 13.70 -8.35
N THR A 335 -8.91 13.24 -7.17
CA THR A 335 -10.29 13.34 -6.63
C THR A 335 -10.40 14.45 -5.60
N TYR A 336 -9.26 15.00 -5.14
CA TYR A 336 -9.19 16.05 -4.16
C TYR A 336 -7.99 16.97 -4.45
N ALA A 337 -8.25 18.28 -4.59
CA ALA A 337 -7.24 19.33 -4.73
C ALA A 337 -7.34 20.29 -3.55
N ASP A 338 -6.20 20.72 -3.05
CA ASP A 338 -6.08 21.69 -1.98
C ASP A 338 -5.46 22.98 -2.53
N PHE A 339 -5.89 24.13 -1.99
CA PHE A 339 -5.39 25.44 -2.39
C PHE A 339 -4.96 26.20 -1.13
N ASP A 340 -3.64 26.22 -0.93
CA ASP A 340 -2.99 26.86 0.20
C ASP A 340 -2.62 28.28 -0.16
N ILE A 341 -3.38 29.23 0.38
CA ILE A 341 -3.34 30.65 -0.04
C ILE A 341 -2.76 31.47 1.09
N GLU A 342 -1.54 31.94 0.86
CA GLU A 342 -0.76 32.62 1.88
C GLU A 342 -0.20 33.99 1.41
N GLY A 343 0.33 34.76 2.35
CA GLY A 343 1.01 35.99 2.08
C GLY A 343 0.20 36.97 1.23
N ALA A 344 0.82 37.58 0.23
CA ALA A 344 0.16 38.58 -0.64
C ALA A 344 -1.03 38.05 -1.43
N ALA A 345 -1.08 36.74 -1.71
CA ALA A 345 -2.17 36.11 -2.46
C ALA A 345 -3.52 36.12 -1.70
N THR A 346 -3.49 36.32 -0.37
CA THR A 346 -4.72 36.46 0.43
C THR A 346 -5.42 37.80 0.24
N ALA A 347 -4.71 38.86 -0.12
CA ALA A 347 -5.20 40.23 -0.16
C ALA A 347 -5.34 40.82 -1.58
N GLU A 348 -4.96 40.05 -2.63
CA GLU A 348 -5.01 40.54 -4.02
C GLU A 348 -6.35 40.22 -4.70
N PRO A 349 -7.25 41.23 -4.91
CA PRO A 349 -8.60 40.95 -5.40
C PRO A 349 -8.63 40.27 -6.78
N ALA A 350 -7.66 40.59 -7.66
CA ALA A 350 -7.62 40.04 -9.01
C ALA A 350 -7.30 38.54 -9.02
N SER A 351 -6.33 38.09 -8.23
CA SER A 351 -6.00 36.66 -8.09
C SER A 351 -7.11 35.91 -7.37
N ILE A 352 -7.71 36.49 -6.33
CA ILE A 352 -8.84 35.88 -5.61
C ILE A 352 -10.01 35.59 -6.57
N SER A 353 -10.43 36.63 -7.36
CA SER A 353 -11.53 36.45 -8.33
C SER A 353 -11.18 35.43 -9.42
N ARG A 354 -9.96 35.51 -9.96
CA ARG A 354 -9.48 34.61 -11.01
C ARG A 354 -9.42 33.17 -10.53
N ARG A 355 -8.90 32.93 -9.32
CA ARG A 355 -8.86 31.61 -8.69
C ARG A 355 -10.26 31.04 -8.53
N SER A 356 -11.18 31.80 -7.96
CA SER A 356 -12.55 31.36 -7.74
C SER A 356 -13.26 30.93 -9.04
N GLN A 357 -13.10 31.70 -10.12
CA GLN A 357 -13.66 31.38 -11.44
C GLN A 357 -13.00 30.15 -12.06
N ALA A 358 -11.66 30.00 -11.95
CA ALA A 358 -10.95 28.84 -12.45
C ALA A 358 -11.34 27.55 -11.69
N LEU A 359 -11.52 27.62 -10.36
CA LEU A 359 -11.97 26.50 -9.53
C LEU A 359 -13.39 26.05 -9.87
N ALA A 360 -14.32 27.01 -10.07
CA ALA A 360 -15.69 26.68 -10.50
C ALA A 360 -15.69 25.94 -11.84
N ARG A 361 -14.89 26.40 -12.79
CA ARG A 361 -14.71 25.73 -14.08
C ARG A 361 -14.05 24.37 -13.93
N LEU A 362 -13.07 24.23 -13.05
CA LEU A 362 -12.38 22.97 -12.77
C LEU A 362 -13.35 21.90 -12.23
N GLN A 363 -14.23 22.27 -11.31
CA GLN A 363 -15.26 21.36 -10.81
C GLN A 363 -16.30 20.99 -11.88
N GLN A 364 -16.60 21.89 -12.83
CA GLN A 364 -17.48 21.56 -13.96
C GLN A 364 -16.83 20.54 -14.90
N ALA A 365 -15.52 20.69 -15.16
CA ALA A 365 -14.75 19.77 -16.01
C ALA A 365 -14.46 18.41 -15.34
N HIS A 366 -14.33 18.40 -14.03
CA HIS A 366 -14.08 17.20 -13.21
C HIS A 366 -15.21 16.99 -12.19
N PRO A 367 -16.37 16.45 -12.60
CA PRO A 367 -17.47 16.19 -11.69
C PRO A 367 -17.03 15.27 -10.54
N GLY A 368 -17.26 15.71 -9.30
CA GLY A 368 -16.84 14.99 -8.08
C GLY A 368 -15.46 15.39 -7.54
N LEU A 369 -14.73 16.30 -8.20
CA LEU A 369 -13.51 16.86 -7.65
C LEU A 369 -13.84 17.66 -6.37
N ARG A 370 -13.29 17.22 -5.26
CA ARG A 370 -13.36 17.89 -3.97
C ARG A 370 -12.30 18.99 -3.93
N ILE A 371 -12.65 20.13 -3.35
CA ILE A 371 -11.76 21.29 -3.24
C ILE A 371 -11.72 21.75 -1.78
N SER A 372 -10.51 21.87 -1.21
CA SER A 372 -10.27 22.61 0.03
C SER A 372 -9.52 23.90 -0.22
N LEU A 373 -9.81 24.90 0.61
CA LEU A 373 -9.00 26.11 0.75
C LEU A 373 -8.28 26.03 2.08
N THR A 374 -6.95 26.16 2.06
CA THR A 374 -6.12 26.24 3.26
C THR A 374 -5.69 27.68 3.46
N LEU A 375 -6.00 28.22 4.65
CA LEU A 375 -5.96 29.66 4.90
C LEU A 375 -5.34 29.98 6.26
N PRO A 376 -4.62 31.12 6.38
CA PRO A 376 -4.19 31.66 7.66
C PRO A 376 -5.38 31.95 8.58
N VAL A 377 -5.18 31.68 9.86
CA VAL A 377 -6.22 31.85 10.88
C VAL A 377 -5.64 32.42 12.17
N LEU A 378 -6.48 33.09 12.94
CA LEU A 378 -6.23 33.41 14.35
C LEU A 378 -7.18 32.58 15.24
N PRO A 379 -6.96 32.48 16.56
CA PRO A 379 -7.92 31.83 17.44
C PRO A 379 -9.33 32.40 17.30
N GLU A 380 -9.46 33.66 16.92
CA GLU A 380 -10.74 34.35 16.66
C GLU A 380 -11.33 34.02 15.28
N GLY A 381 -10.70 33.18 14.48
CA GLY A 381 -11.16 32.70 13.16
C GLY A 381 -10.37 33.29 11.99
N LEU A 382 -10.92 33.10 10.79
CA LEU A 382 -10.36 33.62 9.54
C LEU A 382 -10.21 35.13 9.59
N THR A 383 -9.12 35.63 9.01
CA THR A 383 -8.92 37.07 8.76
C THR A 383 -9.99 37.62 7.79
N ALA A 384 -10.09 38.93 7.66
CA ALA A 384 -10.99 39.56 6.69
C ALA A 384 -10.70 39.08 5.24
N ASP A 385 -9.42 38.89 4.92
CA ASP A 385 -8.98 38.39 3.62
C ASP A 385 -9.40 36.93 3.43
N GLY A 386 -9.23 36.08 4.44
CA GLY A 386 -9.69 34.69 4.42
C GLY A 386 -11.20 34.58 4.20
N ILE A 387 -12.00 35.39 4.89
CA ILE A 387 -13.45 35.49 4.67
C ILE A 387 -13.76 35.93 3.22
N THR A 388 -13.01 36.88 2.68
CA THR A 388 -13.17 37.37 1.30
C THR A 388 -12.89 36.24 0.29
N ILE A 389 -11.86 35.44 0.51
CA ILE A 389 -11.51 34.29 -0.35
C ILE A 389 -12.63 33.26 -0.34
N VAL A 390 -13.11 32.83 0.84
CA VAL A 390 -14.20 31.84 0.96
C VAL A 390 -15.48 32.36 0.32
N LYS A 391 -15.80 33.66 0.54
CA LYS A 391 -16.96 34.30 -0.08
C LYS A 391 -16.84 34.36 -1.60
N SER A 392 -15.67 34.72 -2.14
CA SER A 392 -15.42 34.75 -3.58
C SER A 392 -15.60 33.36 -4.23
N ALA A 393 -15.07 32.31 -3.62
CA ALA A 393 -15.22 30.94 -4.11
C ALA A 393 -16.70 30.51 -4.12
N ARG A 394 -17.43 30.76 -3.02
CA ARG A 394 -18.87 30.51 -2.93
C ARG A 394 -19.65 31.25 -4.02
N ASP A 395 -19.39 32.54 -4.15
CA ASP A 395 -20.12 33.42 -5.09
C ASP A 395 -19.83 33.06 -6.57
N ALA A 396 -18.65 32.47 -6.86
CA ALA A 396 -18.31 31.91 -8.16
C ALA A 396 -18.95 30.52 -8.40
N GLY A 397 -19.62 29.92 -7.42
CA GLY A 397 -20.27 28.63 -7.54
C GLY A 397 -19.37 27.43 -7.20
N VAL A 398 -18.22 27.65 -6.57
CA VAL A 398 -17.35 26.56 -6.09
C VAL A 398 -18.02 25.86 -4.92
N THR A 399 -18.17 24.55 -5.01
CA THR A 399 -18.56 23.69 -3.89
C THR A 399 -17.33 23.35 -3.08
N LEU A 400 -17.10 24.06 -1.98
CA LEU A 400 -15.99 23.76 -1.07
C LEU A 400 -16.31 22.52 -0.23
N ASP A 401 -15.38 21.60 -0.22
CA ASP A 401 -15.40 20.43 0.65
C ASP A 401 -14.92 20.80 2.06
N ALA A 402 -13.82 21.54 2.15
CA ALA A 402 -13.33 22.05 3.41
C ALA A 402 -12.75 23.47 3.26
N VAL A 403 -12.90 24.24 4.35
CA VAL A 403 -12.08 25.40 4.68
C VAL A 403 -11.15 24.93 5.79
N ASN A 404 -9.93 24.62 5.42
CA ASN A 404 -8.87 24.17 6.30
C ASN A 404 -8.13 25.38 6.84
N VAL A 405 -7.85 25.42 8.13
CA VAL A 405 -7.19 26.57 8.75
C VAL A 405 -5.81 26.18 9.29
N MET A 406 -4.83 27.02 9.01
CA MET A 406 -3.46 26.89 9.49
C MET A 406 -3.39 27.32 10.94
N ALA A 407 -3.67 26.38 11.87
CA ALA A 407 -3.70 26.60 13.31
C ALA A 407 -2.27 26.60 13.89
N MET A 408 -1.46 27.60 13.50
CA MET A 408 -0.04 27.72 13.80
C MET A 408 0.40 29.18 13.79
N ASP A 409 1.59 29.46 14.31
CA ASP A 409 2.29 30.74 14.22
C ASP A 409 1.44 31.97 14.60
N TYR A 410 0.74 31.85 15.72
CA TYR A 410 -0.16 32.91 16.17
C TYR A 410 0.57 34.16 16.71
N TYR A 411 1.88 34.04 17.01
CA TYR A 411 2.70 35.12 17.60
C TYR A 411 2.11 35.66 18.90
N ARG A 412 1.55 34.78 19.74
CA ARG A 412 0.90 35.11 21.01
C ARG A 412 1.27 34.11 22.09
N ALA A 413 1.36 34.58 23.34
CA ALA A 413 1.49 33.73 24.52
C ALA A 413 0.12 33.05 24.80
N THR A 414 -0.16 31.93 24.17
CA THR A 414 -1.36 31.12 24.34
C THR A 414 -1.00 29.65 24.29
N ASP A 415 -1.84 28.78 24.83
CA ASP A 415 -1.77 27.35 24.59
C ASP A 415 -2.18 27.07 23.15
N TYR A 416 -1.36 26.30 22.41
CA TYR A 416 -1.55 26.11 20.98
C TYR A 416 -2.60 25.03 20.68
N GLY A 417 -2.84 24.08 21.59
CA GLY A 417 -3.94 23.13 21.51
C GLY A 417 -5.29 23.83 21.68
N ASP A 418 -5.41 24.68 22.73
CA ASP A 418 -6.62 25.48 22.97
C ASP A 418 -6.87 26.45 21.82
N ALA A 419 -5.82 27.11 21.30
CA ALA A 419 -5.92 28.05 20.20
C ALA A 419 -6.38 27.37 18.89
N ALA A 420 -5.91 26.16 18.60
CA ALA A 420 -6.34 25.38 17.44
C ALA A 420 -7.84 24.99 17.53
N VAL A 421 -8.28 24.55 18.69
CA VAL A 421 -9.71 24.26 18.95
C VAL A 421 -10.55 25.53 18.83
N GLN A 422 -10.10 26.65 19.38
CA GLN A 422 -10.81 27.92 19.29
C GLN A 422 -10.86 28.42 17.84
N ALA A 423 -9.80 28.31 17.08
CA ALA A 423 -9.75 28.69 15.65
C ALA A 423 -10.79 27.87 14.84
N ALA A 424 -10.90 26.56 15.10
CA ALA A 424 -11.91 25.73 14.47
C ALA A 424 -13.34 26.18 14.81
N GLN A 425 -13.62 26.48 16.08
CA GLN A 425 -14.94 26.95 16.54
C GLN A 425 -15.29 28.31 15.90
N SER A 426 -14.35 29.22 15.90
CA SER A 426 -14.53 30.57 15.31
C SER A 426 -14.74 30.49 13.80
N THR A 427 -13.98 29.64 13.11
CA THR A 427 -14.14 29.42 11.67
C THR A 427 -15.50 28.82 11.34
N GLN A 428 -15.97 27.80 12.10
CA GLN A 428 -17.31 27.24 11.91
C GLN A 428 -18.41 28.30 12.08
N ALA A 429 -18.28 29.19 13.08
CA ALA A 429 -19.23 30.28 13.29
C ALA A 429 -19.23 31.30 12.13
N GLN A 430 -18.04 31.59 11.56
CA GLN A 430 -17.94 32.44 10.36
C GLN A 430 -18.53 31.75 9.13
N LEU A 431 -18.28 30.44 8.95
CA LEU A 431 -18.90 29.66 7.88
C LEU A 431 -20.43 29.61 8.00
N LYS A 432 -21.00 29.60 9.21
CA LYS A 432 -22.45 29.71 9.41
C LYS A 432 -23.02 31.00 8.85
N THR A 433 -22.29 32.10 8.97
CA THR A 433 -22.69 33.40 8.38
C THR A 433 -22.60 33.36 6.85
N LEU A 434 -21.57 32.70 6.31
CA LEU A 434 -21.37 32.58 4.85
C LEU A 434 -22.33 31.58 4.20
N TYR A 435 -22.73 30.53 4.90
CA TYR A 435 -23.58 29.43 4.41
C TYR A 435 -24.81 29.21 5.32
N PRO A 436 -25.71 30.21 5.44
CA PRO A 436 -26.81 30.17 6.42
C PRO A 436 -27.81 29.02 6.22
N ALA A 437 -27.83 28.42 5.03
CA ALA A 437 -28.68 27.26 4.73
C ALA A 437 -28.09 25.92 5.19
N LYS A 438 -26.81 25.87 5.59
CA LYS A 438 -26.19 24.63 6.08
C LYS A 438 -26.48 24.40 7.56
N THR A 439 -26.65 23.15 7.92
CA THR A 439 -26.75 22.74 9.34
C THR A 439 -25.38 22.84 10.02
N ASP A 440 -25.36 22.88 11.35
CA ASP A 440 -24.10 22.89 12.12
C ASP A 440 -23.24 21.66 11.81
N ALA A 441 -23.83 20.47 11.65
CA ALA A 441 -23.10 19.26 11.24
C ALA A 441 -22.45 19.42 9.85
N GLN A 442 -23.13 20.01 8.89
CA GLN A 442 -22.57 20.27 7.56
C GLN A 442 -21.45 21.32 7.60
N LEU A 443 -21.54 22.27 8.51
CA LEU A 443 -20.49 23.29 8.69
C LEU A 443 -19.26 22.70 9.38
N TRP A 444 -19.44 21.83 10.37
CA TRP A 444 -18.34 21.08 10.96
C TRP A 444 -17.64 20.18 9.93
N ALA A 445 -18.42 19.49 9.09
CA ALA A 445 -17.89 18.70 7.98
C ALA A 445 -17.19 19.55 6.89
N MET A 446 -17.38 20.88 6.88
CA MET A 446 -16.64 21.83 6.05
C MET A 446 -15.44 22.46 6.75
N THR A 447 -15.23 22.21 8.03
CA THR A 447 -14.11 22.80 8.80
C THR A 447 -12.95 21.82 8.85
N GLY A 448 -11.77 22.28 8.44
CA GLY A 448 -10.51 21.53 8.58
C GLY A 448 -9.53 22.29 9.49
N VAL A 449 -8.60 21.59 10.11
CA VAL A 449 -7.57 22.16 10.97
C VAL A 449 -6.22 21.53 10.68
N THR A 450 -5.20 22.37 10.55
CA THR A 450 -3.81 21.98 10.27
C THR A 450 -2.88 22.73 11.23
N PRO A 451 -2.49 22.15 12.37
CA PRO A 451 -1.44 22.70 13.23
C PRO A 451 -0.05 22.43 12.66
N MET A 452 0.97 23.17 13.14
CA MET A 452 2.37 22.85 12.95
C MET A 452 2.88 22.03 14.14
N LEU A 453 3.49 20.88 13.88
CA LEU A 453 3.91 19.95 14.93
C LEU A 453 5.14 20.45 15.71
N GLY A 454 5.11 20.30 17.03
CA GLY A 454 6.20 20.70 17.91
C GLY A 454 6.42 22.20 17.94
N GLN A 455 7.66 22.63 17.86
CA GLN A 455 8.01 24.06 17.87
C GLN A 455 7.58 24.72 16.54
N ASN A 456 6.80 25.78 16.64
CA ASN A 456 6.36 26.65 15.56
C ASN A 456 7.41 27.71 15.24
N ASP A 457 7.25 28.45 14.14
CA ASP A 457 8.21 29.49 13.70
C ASP A 457 8.31 30.65 14.71
N ASP A 458 7.24 30.91 15.46
CA ASP A 458 7.19 31.91 16.52
C ASP A 458 7.75 31.41 17.87
N GLY A 459 8.25 30.18 17.93
CA GLY A 459 8.87 29.57 19.11
C GLY A 459 7.90 28.89 20.07
N HIS A 460 6.57 29.01 19.88
CA HIS A 460 5.60 28.28 20.70
C HIS A 460 5.51 26.81 20.28
N ILE A 461 4.94 25.98 21.14
CA ILE A 461 4.91 24.52 20.95
C ILE A 461 3.47 24.06 20.83
N PHE A 462 3.23 23.19 19.82
CA PHE A 462 2.07 22.32 19.72
C PHE A 462 2.55 20.89 19.93
N ASP A 463 2.28 20.33 21.10
CA ASP A 463 2.83 19.03 21.51
C ASP A 463 1.87 17.86 21.28
N GLN A 464 2.23 16.68 21.81
CA GLN A 464 1.41 15.46 21.69
C GLN A 464 0.12 15.53 22.54
N ALA A 465 0.09 16.33 23.61
CA ALA A 465 -1.13 16.53 24.40
C ALA A 465 -2.13 17.39 23.61
N ASP A 466 -1.65 18.46 22.98
CA ASP A 466 -2.41 19.32 22.08
C ASP A 466 -2.98 18.52 20.89
N SER A 467 -2.15 17.63 20.34
CA SER A 467 -2.57 16.74 19.25
C SER A 467 -3.72 15.82 19.67
N ARG A 468 -3.65 15.21 20.84
CA ARG A 468 -4.72 14.36 21.40
C ARG A 468 -6.00 15.17 21.67
N GLN A 469 -5.84 16.38 22.18
CA GLN A 469 -6.95 17.31 22.42
C GLN A 469 -7.66 17.65 21.11
N LEU A 470 -6.90 18.06 20.07
CA LEU A 470 -7.46 18.41 18.78
C LEU A 470 -8.13 17.21 18.09
N VAL A 471 -7.53 16.01 18.13
CA VAL A 471 -8.13 14.77 17.60
C VAL A 471 -9.43 14.44 18.35
N SER A 472 -9.46 14.53 19.67
CA SER A 472 -10.68 14.31 20.47
C SER A 472 -11.79 15.32 20.13
N PHE A 473 -11.42 16.59 19.96
CA PHE A 473 -12.34 17.63 19.53
C PHE A 473 -12.89 17.35 18.13
N ALA A 474 -12.01 16.99 17.18
CA ALA A 474 -12.38 16.66 15.81
C ALA A 474 -13.36 15.48 15.76
N GLN A 475 -13.12 14.42 16.54
CA GLN A 475 -14.04 13.27 16.66
C GLN A 475 -15.39 13.68 17.22
N GLY A 476 -15.42 14.54 18.26
CA GLY A 476 -16.65 15.01 18.89
C GLY A 476 -17.48 15.95 18.00
N LYS A 477 -16.85 16.60 17.01
CA LYS A 477 -17.51 17.54 16.08
C LYS A 477 -17.69 16.97 14.67
N HIS A 478 -17.04 15.87 14.33
CA HIS A 478 -16.97 15.32 12.98
C HIS A 478 -16.44 16.36 11.99
N LEU A 479 -15.21 16.84 12.23
CA LEU A 479 -14.55 17.77 11.32
C LEU A 479 -14.37 17.14 9.93
N GLY A 480 -14.45 17.96 8.89
CA GLY A 480 -14.25 17.48 7.53
C GLY A 480 -12.82 17.01 7.26
N MET A 481 -11.84 17.58 7.96
CA MET A 481 -10.44 17.30 7.72
C MET A 481 -9.58 17.60 8.95
N LEU A 482 -8.58 16.74 9.18
CA LEU A 482 -7.38 17.06 9.95
C LEU A 482 -6.15 16.92 9.06
N GLY A 483 -5.28 17.92 9.10
CA GLY A 483 -3.91 17.86 8.61
C GLY A 483 -2.94 18.24 9.71
N PHE A 484 -1.68 18.31 9.37
CA PHE A 484 -0.65 19.01 10.14
C PHE A 484 0.54 19.34 9.22
N TRP A 485 1.27 20.39 9.54
CA TRP A 485 2.55 20.74 8.95
C TRP A 485 3.67 20.20 9.82
N GLU A 486 4.58 19.30 9.45
CA GLU A 486 4.44 18.46 8.29
C GLU A 486 5.05 17.06 8.63
N GLU A 487 4.77 16.05 7.85
CA GLU A 487 5.05 14.64 8.15
C GLU A 487 6.54 14.32 8.28
N THR A 488 7.43 15.00 7.52
CA THR A 488 8.87 14.71 7.60
C THR A 488 9.49 15.15 8.91
N ARG A 489 8.88 16.10 9.63
CA ARG A 489 9.32 16.53 10.95
C ARG A 489 9.07 15.47 12.03
N ASP A 490 8.04 14.63 11.84
CA ASP A 490 7.60 13.62 12.82
C ASP A 490 8.39 12.29 12.75
N ARG A 491 9.36 12.15 11.82
CA ARG A 491 10.11 10.89 11.61
C ARG A 491 10.81 10.36 12.85
N ASN A 492 11.40 11.22 13.64
CA ASN A 492 12.08 10.89 14.91
C ASN A 492 12.32 12.13 15.73
N ALA A 493 12.60 11.91 17.04
CA ALA A 493 13.07 12.98 17.89
C ALA A 493 14.37 13.58 17.32
N CYS A 494 14.33 14.88 17.07
CA CYS A 494 15.53 15.64 16.73
C CYS A 494 15.37 17.09 17.20
N ASN A 495 16.51 17.74 17.41
CA ASN A 495 16.59 19.17 17.70
C ASN A 495 17.37 19.82 16.56
N GLY A 496 16.82 20.84 15.93
CA GLY A 496 17.47 21.49 14.79
C GLY A 496 16.52 22.38 14.00
N ALA A 497 16.77 22.45 12.70
CA ALA A 497 15.96 23.27 11.79
C ALA A 497 14.50 22.80 11.75
N LEU A 498 13.56 23.75 11.79
CA LEU A 498 12.13 23.48 11.89
C LEU A 498 11.56 22.69 10.70
N TYR A 499 12.16 22.82 9.52
CA TYR A 499 11.76 22.00 8.35
C TYR A 499 12.14 20.52 8.46
N MET A 500 12.87 20.10 9.51
CA MET A 500 13.32 18.72 9.73
C MET A 500 12.88 18.16 11.09
N CYS A 501 12.74 19.01 12.11
CA CYS A 501 12.62 18.63 13.51
C CYS A 501 11.42 19.30 14.17
N THR A 502 10.72 18.54 15.02
CA THR A 502 9.66 19.09 15.89
C THR A 502 10.23 19.85 17.10
N ASN A 503 11.51 19.62 17.44
CA ASN A 503 12.18 20.17 18.62
C ASN A 503 11.50 19.86 19.96
N VAL A 504 10.72 18.77 20.01
CA VAL A 504 10.13 18.20 21.21
C VAL A 504 10.50 16.74 21.35
N PRO A 505 10.57 16.21 22.58
CA PRO A 505 10.75 14.78 22.79
C PRO A 505 9.58 13.99 22.19
N GLN A 506 9.89 12.99 21.38
CA GLN A 506 8.88 12.13 20.76
C GLN A 506 9.46 10.76 20.38
N SER A 507 8.59 9.77 20.19
CA SER A 507 8.92 8.54 19.46
C SER A 507 8.69 8.73 17.95
N PRO A 508 9.30 7.89 17.08
CA PRO A 508 9.12 8.02 15.63
C PRO A 508 7.64 7.98 15.23
N TYR A 509 7.22 8.99 14.45
CA TYR A 509 5.85 9.17 13.97
C TYR A 509 4.80 9.20 15.09
N GLU A 510 5.12 9.82 16.22
CA GLU A 510 4.20 9.85 17.36
C GLU A 510 2.99 10.74 17.10
N PHE A 511 3.20 11.91 16.53
CA PHE A 511 2.11 12.80 16.15
C PHE A 511 1.24 12.15 15.07
N SER A 512 1.83 11.62 14.03
CA SER A 512 1.13 10.91 12.94
C SER A 512 0.25 9.79 13.47
N LYS A 513 0.74 9.00 14.44
CA LYS A 513 -0.03 7.92 15.09
C LYS A 513 -1.20 8.45 15.91
N ILE A 514 -1.08 9.64 16.50
CA ILE A 514 -2.19 10.30 17.21
C ILE A 514 -3.25 10.74 16.19
N PHE A 515 -2.82 11.44 15.14
CA PHE A 515 -3.75 11.92 14.10
C PHE A 515 -4.39 10.78 13.30
N ALA A 516 -3.70 9.66 13.08
CA ALA A 516 -4.26 8.47 12.42
C ALA A 516 -5.46 7.85 13.15
N GLN A 517 -5.70 8.23 14.42
CA GLN A 517 -6.89 7.80 15.17
C GLN A 517 -8.16 8.54 14.71
N TYR A 518 -8.03 9.65 13.98
CA TYR A 518 -9.16 10.37 13.43
C TYR A 518 -9.64 9.72 12.14
N THR A 519 -10.87 9.23 12.14
CA THR A 519 -11.49 8.54 10.99
C THR A 519 -12.74 9.24 10.46
N GLY A 520 -13.08 10.45 10.99
CA GLY A 520 -14.22 11.27 10.60
C GLY A 520 -15.42 11.19 11.53
#